data_9e4d7fc850f6aec832a86c4f6770176c
#
_entry.id   9e4d7fc850f6aec832a86c4f6770176c
#
_cell.length_a   1.000
_cell.length_b   1.000
_cell.length_c   1.000
_cell.angle_alpha   90.00
_cell.angle_beta   90.00
_cell.angle_gamma   90.00
#
_symmetry.space_group_name_H-M   'P 1'
#
loop_
_entity.id
_entity.type
_entity.pdbx_description
1 polymer ?
#
loop_
_entity_poly.entity_id
_entity_poly.type
_entity_poly.pdbx_seq_one_letter_code
_entity_poly.pdbx_strand_id
1 'polypeptide(L)'
;MDRLFEKLAQWRSASSFFFFIPLALLVLLAAPARGDEACTVGLSPAATLLLPYFEVDPSSATGLTTLFSINNASAAAVLTHVTVWTDLGVPTLGFLVYLTGYDVQTINLRDVFNGTLPGTAPAGQDPNDTISPKGLYSQDLNFANCAGILPHPALPAAFVTHLRAAHSGQFSSVLNGCSGQSLGDSRLRGYVTVDAVGECTLRYPTDPGYFGPQGVASDKNVLWGDSIYVDPGNKYSDGENLVHIKAFPGVFKPGDLTFYGRYVGMSGADARQPLPTTWASRFVDGGAFSGGTDLVVWQDAGHAVGPFPCGTLPFGFPLRRAREVTFDEEERPEFIPSTPPFDRTAGAFPAEANKTHVGGAAFPVLYSFGWLFLELNPSNPGGGAFIPRQSWMETIMKAQGRFSAGFSATPLAGGCQPIPREPGQ
;
A
#
# COMPACT_ATOMS: atom_id res chain seq x y z
N MET A 1 -74.35 -24.16 0.22
CA MET A 1 -72.92 -23.99 0.21
C MET A 1 -72.31 -24.92 -0.85
N ASP A 2 -72.99 -25.13 -1.98
CA ASP A 2 -72.62 -26.13 -3.00
C ASP A 2 -72.78 -25.59 -4.44
N ARG A 3 -72.31 -24.43 -4.75
CA ARG A 3 -72.33 -23.90 -6.13
C ARG A 3 -71.10 -23.07 -6.51
N LEU A 4 -69.98 -23.20 -5.78
CA LEU A 4 -68.77 -22.43 -6.05
C LEU A 4 -67.57 -23.28 -6.55
N PHE A 5 -67.76 -24.60 -6.68
CA PHE A 5 -66.65 -25.50 -7.06
C PHE A 5 -66.69 -26.02 -8.52
N GLU A 6 -67.75 -25.74 -9.28
CA GLU A 6 -67.84 -26.26 -10.65
C GLU A 6 -67.38 -25.36 -11.79
N LYS A 7 -66.77 -24.17 -11.50
CA LYS A 7 -66.29 -23.24 -12.54
C LYS A 7 -64.77 -23.11 -12.65
N LEU A 8 -63.97 -23.93 -11.97
CA LEU A 8 -62.51 -23.90 -12.03
C LEU A 8 -61.88 -25.08 -12.77
N ALA A 9 -62.66 -25.94 -13.42
CA ALA A 9 -62.15 -27.15 -14.08
C ALA A 9 -62.05 -27.08 -15.62
N GLN A 10 -62.21 -25.91 -16.24
CA GLN A 10 -62.20 -25.80 -17.72
C GLN A 10 -61.16 -24.83 -18.33
N TRP A 11 -60.09 -24.50 -17.57
CA TRP A 11 -58.96 -23.74 -18.14
C TRP A 11 -57.62 -24.44 -17.90
N ARG A 12 -57.51 -25.69 -18.40
CA ARG A 12 -56.24 -26.41 -18.53
C ARG A 12 -56.13 -26.95 -19.95
N SER A 13 -55.69 -26.14 -20.87
CA SER A 13 -54.90 -26.58 -22.05
C SER A 13 -54.76 -25.42 -23.03
N ALA A 14 -53.76 -24.61 -22.89
CA ALA A 14 -53.08 -23.83 -23.95
C ALA A 14 -52.28 -22.68 -23.35
N SER A 15 -51.15 -22.96 -22.66
CA SER A 15 -50.12 -21.95 -22.45
C SER A 15 -48.87 -22.51 -21.74
N SER A 16 -48.36 -23.66 -22.20
CA SER A 16 -47.07 -24.21 -21.67
C SER A 16 -45.89 -23.98 -22.57
N PHE A 17 -45.95 -23.08 -23.56
CA PHE A 17 -44.83 -22.86 -24.50
C PHE A 17 -44.22 -21.45 -24.51
N PHE A 18 -44.70 -20.52 -23.68
CA PHE A 18 -44.18 -19.12 -23.75
C PHE A 18 -43.40 -18.65 -22.53
N PHE A 19 -43.12 -19.48 -21.52
CA PHE A 19 -42.43 -19.04 -20.30
C PHE A 19 -40.97 -19.41 -20.20
N PHE A 20 -40.40 -20.16 -21.17
CA PHE A 20 -38.96 -20.55 -21.11
C PHE A 20 -37.99 -19.66 -21.88
N ILE A 21 -38.48 -18.78 -22.76
CA ILE A 21 -37.59 -17.91 -23.55
C ILE A 21 -37.07 -16.66 -22.79
N PRO A 22 -37.84 -15.97 -21.92
CA PRO A 22 -37.34 -14.79 -21.23
C PRO A 22 -36.35 -15.12 -20.11
N LEU A 23 -36.35 -16.32 -19.51
CA LEU A 23 -35.42 -16.68 -18.45
C LEU A 23 -34.00 -17.00 -18.97
N ALA A 24 -33.88 -17.57 -20.17
CA ALA A 24 -32.62 -17.83 -20.81
C ALA A 24 -31.96 -16.53 -21.34
N LEU A 25 -32.76 -15.52 -21.70
CA LEU A 25 -32.24 -14.21 -22.15
C LEU A 25 -31.78 -13.34 -20.98
N LEU A 26 -32.33 -13.53 -19.78
CA LEU A 26 -31.91 -12.79 -18.59
C LEU A 26 -30.58 -13.30 -18.01
N VAL A 27 -30.26 -14.57 -18.22
CA VAL A 27 -28.98 -15.15 -17.76
C VAL A 27 -27.80 -14.75 -18.65
N LEU A 28 -28.05 -14.36 -19.90
CA LEU A 28 -27.00 -13.91 -20.85
C LEU A 28 -26.63 -12.43 -20.69
N LEU A 29 -27.36 -11.64 -19.89
CA LEU A 29 -27.06 -10.22 -19.64
C LEU A 29 -26.33 -9.96 -18.29
N ALA A 30 -26.12 -10.98 -17.48
CA ALA A 30 -25.32 -10.90 -16.29
C ALA A 30 -23.88 -11.38 -16.56
N ALA A 31 -23.20 -10.78 -17.54
CA ALA A 31 -21.76 -10.80 -17.52
C ALA A 31 -21.33 -9.91 -16.33
N PRO A 32 -20.68 -10.47 -15.30
CA PRO A 32 -20.17 -9.61 -14.24
C PRO A 32 -19.20 -8.62 -14.87
N ALA A 33 -19.43 -7.34 -14.65
CA ALA A 33 -18.46 -6.29 -14.94
C ALA A 33 -17.24 -6.50 -14.04
N ARG A 34 -16.40 -7.49 -14.36
CA ARG A 34 -15.16 -7.79 -13.62
C ARG A 34 -14.08 -6.72 -13.77
N GLY A 35 -14.27 -5.78 -14.70
CA GLY A 35 -13.28 -4.75 -14.98
C GLY A 35 -13.18 -3.65 -13.91
N ASP A 36 -14.30 -3.23 -13.34
CA ASP A 36 -14.30 -2.12 -12.38
C ASP A 36 -13.73 -2.51 -11.01
N GLU A 37 -13.88 -3.76 -10.58
CA GLU A 37 -13.37 -4.22 -9.29
C GLU A 37 -11.84 -4.30 -9.26
N ALA A 38 -11.21 -4.70 -10.37
CA ALA A 38 -9.75 -4.83 -10.49
C ALA A 38 -8.98 -3.50 -10.46
N CYS A 39 -9.66 -2.37 -10.52
CA CYS A 39 -9.05 -1.05 -10.58
C CYS A 39 -9.44 -0.17 -9.39
N THR A 40 -10.17 -0.73 -8.42
CA THR A 40 -10.65 -0.01 -7.24
C THR A 40 -10.00 -0.57 -5.99
N VAL A 41 -9.21 0.24 -5.31
CA VAL A 41 -8.64 -0.12 -4.00
C VAL A 41 -9.72 0.04 -2.94
N GLY A 42 -10.00 -1.04 -2.21
CA GLY A 42 -11.01 -1.08 -1.15
C GLY A 42 -10.48 -1.79 0.08
N LEU A 43 -11.33 -1.91 1.12
CA LEU A 43 -10.98 -2.51 2.42
C LEU A 43 -11.15 -4.04 2.48
N SER A 44 -11.49 -4.69 1.37
CA SER A 44 -11.61 -6.16 1.36
C SER A 44 -10.24 -6.84 1.36
N PRO A 45 -10.13 -8.06 1.89
CA PRO A 45 -8.86 -8.77 1.97
C PRO A 45 -8.13 -8.86 0.63
N ALA A 46 -6.80 -8.83 0.67
CA ALA A 46 -5.92 -8.71 -0.48
C ALA A 46 -4.79 -9.75 -0.47
N ALA A 47 -4.05 -9.86 -1.56
CA ALA A 47 -2.85 -10.70 -1.66
C ALA A 47 -1.58 -9.95 -1.25
N THR A 48 -1.64 -8.62 -1.27
CA THR A 48 -0.55 -7.74 -0.87
C THR A 48 -1.10 -6.62 -0.01
N LEU A 49 -0.38 -6.26 1.07
CA LEU A 49 -0.65 -5.08 1.88
C LEU A 49 0.51 -4.10 1.73
N LEU A 50 0.20 -2.79 1.70
CA LEU A 50 1.20 -1.73 1.72
C LEU A 50 0.98 -0.84 2.96
N LEU A 51 2.02 -0.70 3.79
CA LEU A 51 2.18 0.38 4.74
C LEU A 51 2.92 1.51 4.01
N PRO A 52 2.27 2.60 3.61
CA PRO A 52 2.83 3.56 2.66
C PRO A 52 3.97 4.42 3.24
N TYR A 53 4.03 4.51 4.55
CA TYR A 53 5.08 5.25 5.27
C TYR A 53 5.23 4.73 6.69
N PHE A 54 6.46 4.70 7.16
CA PHE A 54 6.76 4.57 8.57
C PHE A 54 7.87 5.53 9.01
N GLU A 55 7.87 5.83 10.28
CA GLU A 55 8.93 6.58 10.94
C GLU A 55 9.19 5.99 12.33
N VAL A 56 10.47 5.79 12.68
CA VAL A 56 10.89 5.16 13.94
C VAL A 56 12.07 5.91 14.54
N ASP A 57 12.00 6.16 15.85
CA ASP A 57 13.15 6.50 16.65
C ASP A 57 13.72 5.21 17.29
N PRO A 58 14.85 4.69 16.79
CA PRO A 58 15.41 3.44 17.31
C PRO A 58 16.10 3.62 18.67
N SER A 59 16.38 4.85 19.10
CA SER A 59 17.16 5.17 20.30
C SER A 59 16.31 5.24 21.57
N SER A 60 15.00 5.46 21.44
CA SER A 60 14.08 5.66 22.57
C SER A 60 13.05 4.54 22.66
N ALA A 61 13.03 3.81 23.77
CA ALA A 61 12.03 2.76 24.01
C ALA A 61 10.59 3.28 24.06
N THR A 62 10.41 4.57 24.37
CA THR A 62 9.11 5.27 24.45
C THR A 62 8.98 6.37 23.40
N GLY A 63 9.89 6.44 22.44
CA GLY A 63 9.90 7.43 21.37
C GLY A 63 8.90 7.11 20.25
N LEU A 64 9.06 7.84 19.16
CA LEU A 64 8.26 7.66 17.95
C LEU A 64 8.45 6.27 17.38
N THR A 65 7.34 5.61 17.01
CA THR A 65 7.34 4.32 16.32
C THR A 65 6.11 4.14 15.45
N THR A 66 6.20 3.24 14.49
CA THR A 66 5.07 2.74 13.70
C THR A 66 4.87 1.26 14.01
N LEU A 67 3.62 0.91 14.34
CA LEU A 67 3.17 -0.47 14.50
C LEU A 67 2.26 -0.80 13.31
N PHE A 68 2.21 -2.06 12.94
CA PHE A 68 1.23 -2.55 11.99
C PHE A 68 0.79 -3.98 12.31
N SER A 69 -0.37 -4.37 11.84
CA SER A 69 -0.88 -5.73 11.96
C SER A 69 -0.97 -6.41 10.61
N ILE A 70 -0.81 -7.74 10.61
CA ILE A 70 -1.09 -8.61 9.48
C ILE A 70 -2.10 -9.63 9.97
N ASN A 71 -3.24 -9.72 9.29
CA ASN A 71 -4.34 -10.56 9.70
C ASN A 71 -4.75 -11.48 8.55
N ASN A 72 -5.04 -12.73 8.87
CA ASN A 72 -5.56 -13.72 7.94
C ASN A 72 -7.09 -13.77 8.04
N ALA A 73 -7.79 -13.35 6.99
CA ALA A 73 -9.25 -13.37 6.94
C ALA A 73 -9.86 -14.73 6.57
N SER A 74 -9.03 -15.78 6.41
CA SER A 74 -9.48 -17.11 6.02
C SER A 74 -9.31 -18.14 7.13
N ALA A 75 -10.06 -19.25 7.06
CA ALA A 75 -9.89 -20.37 7.98
C ALA A 75 -8.62 -21.20 7.69
N ALA A 76 -8.03 -21.06 6.50
CA ALA A 76 -6.81 -21.74 6.13
C ALA A 76 -5.58 -20.92 6.55
N ALA A 77 -4.53 -21.61 6.96
CA ALA A 77 -3.25 -20.95 7.28
C ALA A 77 -2.64 -20.29 6.04
N VAL A 78 -1.92 -19.21 6.26
CA VAL A 78 -1.21 -18.45 5.23
C VAL A 78 0.21 -18.13 5.68
N LEU A 79 1.14 -18.21 4.75
CA LEU A 79 2.49 -17.70 4.93
C LEU A 79 2.57 -16.31 4.27
N THR A 80 3.18 -15.36 4.96
CA THR A 80 3.39 -14.01 4.44
C THR A 80 4.86 -13.66 4.41
N HIS A 81 5.26 -12.89 3.40
CA HIS A 81 6.60 -12.33 3.29
C HIS A 81 6.53 -10.81 3.48
N VAL A 82 7.17 -10.32 4.51
CA VAL A 82 7.28 -8.90 4.84
C VAL A 82 8.57 -8.37 4.22
N THR A 83 8.47 -7.33 3.40
CA THR A 83 9.62 -6.62 2.85
C THR A 83 9.66 -5.19 3.39
N VAL A 84 10.77 -4.82 4.02
CA VAL A 84 11.01 -3.46 4.51
C VAL A 84 11.86 -2.72 3.49
N TRP A 85 11.34 -1.59 3.03
CA TRP A 85 11.93 -0.74 2.00
C TRP A 85 12.36 0.59 2.60
N THR A 86 13.46 1.14 2.14
CA THR A 86 13.81 2.54 2.45
C THR A 86 12.79 3.49 1.84
N ASP A 87 12.81 4.74 2.24
CA ASP A 87 11.98 5.80 1.66
C ASP A 87 12.25 6.06 0.17
N LEU A 88 13.40 5.61 -0.36
CA LEU A 88 13.79 5.68 -1.77
C LEU A 88 13.57 4.36 -2.53
N GLY A 89 12.86 3.39 -1.95
CA GLY A 89 12.45 2.16 -2.65
C GLY A 89 13.51 1.06 -2.77
N VAL A 90 14.53 1.07 -1.91
CA VAL A 90 15.53 0.01 -1.85
C VAL A 90 15.13 -1.03 -0.79
N PRO A 91 14.95 -2.32 -1.11
CA PRO A 91 14.63 -3.34 -0.13
C PRO A 91 15.87 -3.63 0.75
N THR A 92 15.65 -3.77 2.06
CA THR A 92 16.74 -3.93 3.04
C THR A 92 16.59 -5.12 3.94
N LEU A 93 15.36 -5.56 4.21
CA LEU A 93 15.04 -6.70 5.06
C LEU A 93 13.82 -7.43 4.53
N GLY A 94 13.92 -8.75 4.37
CA GLY A 94 12.80 -9.64 4.14
C GLY A 94 12.69 -10.64 5.29
N PHE A 95 11.49 -10.89 5.79
CA PHE A 95 11.21 -11.93 6.77
C PHE A 95 9.80 -12.49 6.58
N LEU A 96 9.59 -13.66 7.16
CA LEU A 96 8.34 -14.41 6.99
C LEU A 96 7.53 -14.38 8.27
N VAL A 97 6.21 -14.35 8.11
CA VAL A 97 5.24 -14.53 9.20
C VAL A 97 4.27 -15.63 8.78
N TYR A 98 4.16 -16.65 9.62
CA TYR A 98 3.16 -17.68 9.46
C TYR A 98 1.94 -17.35 10.31
N LEU A 99 0.77 -17.38 9.70
CA LEU A 99 -0.52 -17.12 10.33
C LEU A 99 -1.39 -18.35 10.20
N THR A 100 -1.91 -18.86 11.31
CA THR A 100 -3.00 -19.86 11.29
C THR A 100 -4.30 -19.23 10.78
N GLY A 101 -5.38 -19.99 10.64
CA GLY A 101 -6.66 -19.45 10.20
C GLY A 101 -7.19 -18.40 11.21
N TYR A 102 -7.62 -17.23 10.71
CA TYR A 102 -8.12 -16.11 11.49
C TYR A 102 -7.13 -15.53 12.53
N ASP A 103 -5.86 -15.74 12.29
CA ASP A 103 -4.78 -15.28 13.14
C ASP A 103 -4.39 -13.82 12.86
N VAL A 104 -3.74 -13.19 13.86
CA VAL A 104 -3.23 -11.83 13.80
C VAL A 104 -1.79 -11.76 14.32
N GLN A 105 -0.92 -11.11 13.56
CA GLN A 105 0.43 -10.77 14.00
C GLN A 105 0.60 -9.25 14.05
N THR A 106 0.89 -8.73 15.24
CA THR A 106 1.28 -7.33 15.41
C THR A 106 2.80 -7.19 15.35
N ILE A 107 3.28 -6.17 14.66
CA ILE A 107 4.70 -5.89 14.44
C ILE A 107 4.98 -4.46 14.84
N ASN A 108 5.99 -4.28 15.70
CA ASN A 108 6.54 -2.98 16.05
C ASN A 108 7.84 -2.78 15.29
N LEU A 109 7.88 -1.82 14.37
CA LEU A 109 9.07 -1.57 13.56
C LEU A 109 10.29 -1.15 14.39
N ARG A 110 10.11 -0.54 15.57
CA ARG A 110 11.23 -0.28 16.47
C ARG A 110 11.92 -1.57 16.91
N ASP A 111 11.16 -2.62 17.22
CA ASP A 111 11.73 -3.90 17.65
C ASP A 111 12.47 -4.55 16.50
N VAL A 112 11.92 -4.48 15.28
CA VAL A 112 12.59 -4.96 14.06
C VAL A 112 13.93 -4.24 13.85
N PHE A 113 13.95 -2.90 13.94
CA PHE A 113 15.18 -2.10 13.81
C PHE A 113 16.14 -2.23 15.00
N ASN A 114 15.70 -2.85 16.09
CA ASN A 114 16.52 -3.25 17.24
C ASN A 114 16.94 -4.73 17.17
N GLY A 115 16.58 -5.43 16.09
CA GLY A 115 17.03 -6.78 15.82
C GLY A 115 16.10 -7.90 16.25
N THR A 116 14.89 -7.56 16.72
CA THR A 116 13.89 -8.54 17.15
C THR A 116 12.82 -8.68 16.07
N LEU A 117 12.76 -9.83 15.42
CA LEU A 117 11.68 -10.19 14.48
C LEU A 117 10.51 -10.80 15.25
N PRO A 118 9.26 -10.73 14.70
CA PRO A 118 8.11 -11.36 15.33
C PRO A 118 8.30 -12.85 15.48
N GLY A 119 7.84 -13.40 16.63
CA GLY A 119 7.78 -14.84 16.83
C GLY A 119 6.78 -15.47 15.86
N THR A 120 7.17 -16.58 15.26
CA THR A 120 6.31 -17.34 14.35
C THR A 120 6.69 -18.80 14.39
N ALA A 121 5.69 -19.71 14.27
CA ALA A 121 5.93 -21.14 14.35
C ALA A 121 6.76 -21.65 13.17
N PRO A 122 7.69 -22.61 13.39
CA PRO A 122 8.41 -23.26 12.31
C PRO A 122 7.46 -24.17 11.52
N ALA A 123 7.48 -24.06 10.20
CA ALA A 123 6.69 -24.89 9.29
C ALA A 123 5.20 -25.04 9.67
N GLY A 124 4.64 -24.05 10.36
CA GLY A 124 3.24 -24.05 10.76
C GLY A 124 2.87 -25.00 11.90
N GLN A 125 3.84 -25.49 12.63
CA GLN A 125 3.63 -26.42 13.74
C GLN A 125 4.27 -25.86 15.01
N ASP A 126 3.47 -25.66 16.04
CA ASP A 126 3.91 -25.39 17.40
C ASP A 126 3.26 -26.42 18.34
N PRO A 127 3.96 -27.46 18.79
CA PRO A 127 3.40 -28.50 19.63
C PRO A 127 2.82 -28.00 20.97
N ASN A 128 3.27 -26.81 21.40
CA ASN A 128 2.86 -26.24 22.68
C ASN A 128 1.85 -25.10 22.52
N ASP A 129 1.45 -24.75 21.30
CA ASP A 129 0.59 -23.60 20.96
C ASP A 129 1.04 -22.28 21.62
N THR A 130 2.34 -22.06 21.70
CA THR A 130 2.95 -20.87 22.32
C THR A 130 3.27 -19.78 21.30
N ILE A 131 3.44 -20.18 20.04
CA ILE A 131 3.67 -19.31 18.88
C ILE A 131 2.61 -19.64 17.86
N SER A 132 1.87 -18.65 17.40
CA SER A 132 0.72 -18.82 16.48
C SER A 132 -0.28 -19.88 17.00
N PRO A 133 -0.89 -19.69 18.18
CA PRO A 133 -1.76 -20.68 18.79
C PRO A 133 -3.01 -20.92 17.95
N LYS A 134 -3.48 -22.18 17.99
CA LYS A 134 -4.69 -22.57 17.27
C LYS A 134 -5.95 -22.10 17.96
N GLY A 135 -6.85 -21.52 17.18
CA GLY A 135 -8.23 -21.31 17.60
C GLY A 135 -9.17 -22.41 17.12
N LEU A 136 -10.44 -22.30 17.48
CA LEU A 136 -11.47 -23.29 17.11
C LEU A 136 -11.60 -23.49 15.59
N TYR A 137 -11.37 -22.43 14.80
CA TYR A 137 -11.52 -22.45 13.34
C TYR A 137 -10.19 -22.37 12.59
N SER A 138 -9.06 -22.33 13.29
CA SER A 138 -7.75 -22.26 12.65
C SER A 138 -7.31 -23.62 12.12
N GLN A 139 -6.55 -23.60 11.03
CA GLN A 139 -5.98 -24.77 10.40
C GLN A 139 -4.49 -24.54 10.19
N ASP A 140 -3.68 -25.51 10.60
CA ASP A 140 -2.25 -25.50 10.33
C ASP A 140 -1.96 -26.11 8.96
N LEU A 141 -1.01 -25.52 8.26
CA LEU A 141 -0.38 -26.12 7.11
C LEU A 141 1.12 -26.31 7.39
N ASN A 142 1.66 -27.39 6.91
CA ASN A 142 3.09 -27.66 7.02
C ASN A 142 3.80 -27.13 5.77
N PHE A 143 4.58 -26.05 5.92
CA PHE A 143 5.46 -25.54 4.89
C PHE A 143 6.83 -26.19 5.04
N ALA A 144 7.02 -27.36 4.45
CA ALA A 144 8.22 -28.19 4.63
C ALA A 144 9.53 -27.46 4.25
N ASN A 145 9.47 -26.48 3.34
CA ASN A 145 10.62 -25.68 2.93
C ASN A 145 10.97 -24.53 3.90
N CYS A 146 10.22 -24.35 4.98
CA CYS A 146 10.54 -23.39 6.05
C CYS A 146 11.52 -23.97 7.10
N ALA A 147 11.88 -25.23 7.02
CA ALA A 147 12.81 -25.83 7.98
C ALA A 147 14.17 -25.11 7.96
N GLY A 148 14.61 -24.65 9.14
CA GLY A 148 15.83 -23.85 9.29
C GLY A 148 15.70 -22.37 8.95
N ILE A 149 14.52 -21.90 8.49
CA ILE A 149 14.21 -20.47 8.26
C ILE A 149 13.38 -19.93 9.42
N LEU A 150 12.35 -20.66 9.84
CA LEU A 150 11.47 -20.30 10.95
C LEU A 150 11.72 -21.21 12.17
N PRO A 151 11.60 -20.69 13.41
CA PRO A 151 11.44 -19.28 13.76
C PRO A 151 12.70 -18.46 13.47
N HIS A 152 12.53 -17.17 13.17
CA HIS A 152 13.68 -16.31 12.90
C HIS A 152 14.56 -16.12 14.15
N PRO A 153 15.88 -16.24 14.03
CA PRO A 153 16.79 -15.80 15.09
C PRO A 153 16.79 -14.28 15.20
N ALA A 154 17.27 -13.76 16.33
CA ALA A 154 17.56 -12.33 16.44
C ALA A 154 18.56 -11.89 15.37
N LEU A 155 18.37 -10.70 14.81
CA LEU A 155 19.25 -10.19 13.77
C LEU A 155 20.66 -9.88 14.35
N PRO A 156 21.74 -10.23 13.64
CA PRO A 156 23.08 -9.91 14.08
C PRO A 156 23.29 -8.39 14.23
N ALA A 157 24.07 -7.97 15.23
CA ALA A 157 24.32 -6.53 15.49
C ALA A 157 24.85 -5.77 14.27
N ALA A 158 25.69 -6.40 13.45
CA ALA A 158 26.19 -5.81 12.21
C ALA A 158 25.06 -5.56 11.20
N PHE A 159 24.06 -6.45 11.14
CA PHE A 159 22.91 -6.28 10.27
C PHE A 159 21.94 -5.22 10.80
N VAL A 160 21.76 -5.12 12.11
CA VAL A 160 21.01 -4.02 12.75
C VAL A 160 21.66 -2.67 12.42
N THR A 161 22.99 -2.58 12.47
CA THR A 161 23.72 -1.37 12.07
C THR A 161 23.48 -1.03 10.60
N HIS A 162 23.52 -2.04 9.72
CA HIS A 162 23.16 -1.86 8.31
C HIS A 162 21.75 -1.30 8.13
N LEU A 163 20.73 -1.92 8.76
CA LEU A 163 19.34 -1.47 8.64
C LEU A 163 19.18 -0.01 9.06
N ARG A 164 19.75 0.37 10.21
CA ARG A 164 19.68 1.74 10.71
C ARG A 164 20.36 2.72 9.76
N ALA A 165 21.54 2.39 9.24
CA ALA A 165 22.23 3.22 8.27
C ALA A 165 21.41 3.39 6.98
N ALA A 166 20.88 2.30 6.44
CA ALA A 166 20.05 2.27 5.23
C ALA A 166 18.84 3.22 5.33
N HIS A 167 18.11 3.15 6.44
CA HIS A 167 16.86 3.89 6.66
C HIS A 167 17.04 5.31 7.21
N SER A 168 18.23 5.71 7.58
CA SER A 168 18.58 7.10 7.95
C SER A 168 19.39 7.84 6.88
N GLY A 169 19.54 7.25 5.68
CA GLY A 169 20.30 7.83 4.57
C GLY A 169 21.80 7.88 4.81
N GLN A 170 22.32 7.01 5.67
CA GLN A 170 23.76 6.88 5.93
C GLN A 170 24.37 5.75 5.09
N PHE A 171 25.70 5.78 4.95
CA PHE A 171 26.43 4.73 4.24
C PHE A 171 26.26 3.37 4.93
N SER A 172 25.88 2.38 4.16
CA SER A 172 25.83 0.98 4.58
C SER A 172 26.94 0.19 3.90
N SER A 173 27.78 -0.48 4.71
CA SER A 173 28.81 -1.37 4.18
C SER A 173 28.24 -2.62 3.51
N VAL A 174 27.04 -3.06 3.88
CA VAL A 174 26.37 -4.22 3.27
C VAL A 174 25.91 -3.89 1.85
N LEU A 175 25.36 -2.69 1.65
CA LEU A 175 24.93 -2.20 0.33
C LEU A 175 26.04 -1.51 -0.46
N ASN A 176 27.18 -1.23 0.16
CA ASN A 176 28.26 -0.43 -0.39
C ASN A 176 27.78 0.93 -0.93
N GLY A 177 26.87 1.59 -0.21
CA GLY A 177 26.28 2.86 -0.61
C GLY A 177 25.22 3.35 0.37
N CYS A 178 24.56 4.43 0.00
CA CYS A 178 23.33 4.93 0.63
C CYS A 178 22.11 4.34 -0.07
N SER A 179 20.98 4.28 0.62
CA SER A 179 19.74 3.72 0.07
C SER A 179 18.48 4.47 0.54
N GLY A 180 18.60 5.36 1.50
CA GLY A 180 17.55 6.22 2.04
C GLY A 180 17.96 7.69 1.99
N GLN A 181 17.02 8.58 2.25
CA GLN A 181 17.23 10.01 2.31
C GLN A 181 17.85 10.42 3.66
N SER A 182 18.88 11.26 3.63
CA SER A 182 19.46 11.85 4.83
C SER A 182 18.77 13.17 5.16
N LEU A 183 18.01 13.20 6.25
CA LEU A 183 17.31 14.40 6.73
C LEU A 183 18.04 15.08 7.91
N GLY A 184 19.26 14.63 8.25
CA GLY A 184 20.05 15.19 9.33
C GLY A 184 19.59 14.80 10.74
N ASP A 185 18.68 13.86 10.84
CA ASP A 185 18.23 13.26 12.10
C ASP A 185 18.54 11.75 12.16
N SER A 186 18.30 11.10 13.29
CA SER A 186 18.54 9.67 13.50
C SER A 186 17.30 8.81 13.26
N ARG A 187 16.22 9.37 12.72
CA ARG A 187 14.98 8.65 12.50
C ARG A 187 15.09 7.74 11.27
N LEU A 188 14.47 6.60 11.38
CA LEU A 188 14.42 5.60 10.34
C LEU A 188 13.11 5.72 9.57
N ARG A 189 13.16 5.76 8.25
CA ARG A 189 12.00 5.98 7.37
C ARG A 189 11.97 4.98 6.24
N GLY A 190 10.77 4.74 5.73
CA GLY A 190 10.52 3.86 4.62
C GLY A 190 9.07 3.46 4.51
N TYR A 191 8.84 2.34 3.86
CA TYR A 191 7.54 1.71 3.72
C TYR A 191 7.67 0.18 3.82
N VAL A 192 6.55 -0.51 3.93
CA VAL A 192 6.53 -1.98 4.04
C VAL A 192 5.53 -2.56 3.05
N THR A 193 5.92 -3.65 2.38
CA THR A 193 4.97 -4.50 1.67
C THR A 193 4.88 -5.86 2.34
N VAL A 194 3.69 -6.45 2.34
CA VAL A 194 3.42 -7.78 2.87
C VAL A 194 2.71 -8.59 1.81
N ASP A 195 3.34 -9.63 1.32
CA ASP A 195 2.77 -10.51 0.29
C ASP A 195 2.35 -11.86 0.87
N ALA A 196 1.19 -12.37 0.48
CA ALA A 196 0.88 -13.78 0.65
C ALA A 196 1.83 -14.59 -0.23
N VAL A 197 2.47 -15.64 0.33
CA VAL A 197 3.41 -16.50 -0.38
C VAL A 197 3.05 -17.97 -0.22
N GLY A 198 3.45 -18.78 -1.20
CA GLY A 198 3.18 -20.21 -1.22
C GLY A 198 4.25 -21.06 -0.53
N GLU A 199 5.43 -20.49 -0.32
CA GLU A 199 6.57 -21.17 0.29
C GLU A 199 7.51 -20.20 1.00
N CYS A 200 8.34 -20.68 1.90
CA CYS A 200 9.35 -19.88 2.57
C CYS A 200 10.42 -19.40 1.57
N THR A 201 10.69 -18.10 1.61
CA THR A 201 11.64 -17.44 0.70
C THR A 201 12.37 -16.32 1.41
N LEU A 202 13.60 -16.04 0.96
CA LEU A 202 14.34 -14.83 1.28
C LEU A 202 14.48 -13.90 0.07
N ARG A 203 13.78 -14.21 -1.04
CA ARG A 203 13.75 -13.35 -2.23
C ARG A 203 12.91 -12.13 -1.95
N TYR A 204 13.36 -10.99 -2.47
CA TYR A 204 12.56 -9.77 -2.51
C TYR A 204 11.60 -9.75 -3.71
N PRO A 205 10.55 -8.92 -3.69
CA PRO A 205 9.71 -8.69 -4.86
C PRO A 205 10.46 -8.20 -6.11
N THR A 206 11.68 -7.69 -5.93
CA THR A 206 12.61 -7.28 -7.00
C THR A 206 13.32 -8.45 -7.68
N ASP A 207 13.32 -9.62 -7.06
CA ASP A 207 14.14 -10.74 -7.51
C ASP A 207 13.41 -11.59 -8.56
N PRO A 208 14.14 -12.10 -9.57
CA PRO A 208 13.57 -13.05 -10.52
C PRO A 208 12.98 -14.29 -9.82
N GLY A 209 11.78 -14.70 -10.24
CA GLY A 209 11.09 -15.85 -9.66
C GLY A 209 10.37 -15.56 -8.34
N TYR A 210 10.21 -14.30 -7.96
CA TYR A 210 9.28 -13.94 -6.88
C TYR A 210 7.83 -14.00 -7.40
N PHE A 211 7.54 -13.46 -8.59
CA PHE A 211 6.25 -13.50 -9.26
C PHE A 211 6.24 -14.44 -10.46
N GLY A 212 5.05 -14.74 -10.96
CA GLY A 212 4.81 -15.56 -12.13
C GLY A 212 4.33 -16.98 -11.81
N PRO A 213 4.12 -17.84 -12.82
CA PRO A 213 3.45 -19.15 -12.63
C PRO A 213 4.18 -20.13 -11.71
N GLN A 214 5.48 -19.95 -11.53
CA GLN A 214 6.32 -20.74 -10.61
C GLN A 214 6.96 -19.84 -9.56
N GLY A 215 6.41 -18.62 -9.37
CA GLY A 215 6.87 -17.69 -8.37
C GLY A 215 6.42 -18.08 -6.97
N VAL A 216 7.08 -17.49 -5.98
CA VAL A 216 6.76 -17.75 -4.57
C VAL A 216 5.55 -16.94 -4.11
N ALA A 217 5.26 -15.80 -4.73
CA ALA A 217 4.10 -14.97 -4.41
C ALA A 217 2.79 -15.70 -4.76
N SER A 218 1.82 -15.61 -3.86
CA SER A 218 0.49 -16.22 -3.99
C SER A 218 -0.55 -15.15 -4.33
N ASP A 219 -1.53 -15.51 -5.17
CA ASP A 219 -2.64 -14.63 -5.55
C ASP A 219 -3.85 -14.72 -4.59
N LYS A 220 -3.65 -15.31 -3.41
CA LYS A 220 -4.73 -15.45 -2.42
C LYS A 220 -5.04 -14.11 -1.76
N ASN A 221 -6.23 -13.57 -2.01
CA ASN A 221 -6.73 -12.36 -1.37
C ASN A 221 -7.31 -12.67 0.02
N VAL A 222 -6.46 -12.86 1.00
CA VAL A 222 -6.84 -13.27 2.37
C VAL A 222 -6.25 -12.38 3.47
N LEU A 223 -5.38 -11.43 3.11
CA LEU A 223 -4.70 -10.57 4.06
C LEU A 223 -5.47 -9.26 4.24
N TRP A 224 -5.55 -8.79 5.47
CA TRP A 224 -5.92 -7.43 5.80
C TRP A 224 -5.03 -6.93 6.94
N GLY A 225 -4.98 -5.62 7.20
CA GLY A 225 -4.15 -5.09 8.24
C GLY A 225 -4.44 -3.62 8.51
N ASP A 226 -3.89 -3.15 9.60
CA ASP A 226 -3.92 -1.77 10.04
C ASP A 226 -2.53 -1.32 10.49
N SER A 227 -2.37 -0.04 10.66
CA SER A 227 -1.16 0.57 11.21
C SER A 227 -1.51 1.63 12.25
N ILE A 228 -0.61 1.82 13.19
CA ILE A 228 -0.69 2.88 14.20
C ILE A 228 0.66 3.59 14.23
N TYR A 229 0.63 4.87 13.87
CA TYR A 229 1.76 5.78 14.05
C TYR A 229 1.67 6.42 15.44
N VAL A 230 2.70 6.30 16.24
CA VAL A 230 2.72 6.77 17.63
C VAL A 230 3.88 7.72 17.86
N ASP A 231 3.59 8.97 18.19
CA ASP A 231 4.58 10.00 18.56
C ASP A 231 4.28 10.56 19.96
N PRO A 232 4.77 9.92 21.01
CA PRO A 232 4.50 10.33 22.39
C PRO A 232 5.07 11.71 22.72
N GLY A 233 6.16 12.13 22.07
CA GLY A 233 6.77 13.44 22.26
C GLY A 233 5.83 14.57 21.88
N ASN A 234 5.06 14.40 20.81
CA ASN A 234 4.04 15.33 20.34
C ASN A 234 2.63 15.02 20.86
N LYS A 235 2.48 14.01 21.74
CA LYS A 235 1.17 13.51 22.24
C LYS A 235 0.22 13.17 21.07
N TYR A 236 0.75 12.46 20.10
CA TYR A 236 0.13 12.22 18.82
C TYR A 236 0.07 10.72 18.55
N SER A 237 -1.06 10.25 18.07
CA SER A 237 -1.19 8.94 17.43
C SER A 237 -2.19 9.03 16.30
N ASP A 238 -1.96 8.24 15.29
CA ASP A 238 -2.82 8.09 14.14
C ASP A 238 -2.92 6.62 13.75
N GLY A 239 -4.08 6.20 13.27
CA GLY A 239 -4.36 4.82 12.88
C GLY A 239 -5.10 4.76 11.57
N GLU A 240 -4.57 3.96 10.65
CA GLU A 240 -5.13 3.75 9.31
C GLU A 240 -5.10 2.28 8.91
N ASN A 241 -5.97 1.89 7.98
CA ASN A 241 -5.86 0.59 7.35
C ASN A 241 -4.62 0.57 6.45
N LEU A 242 -3.93 -0.57 6.38
CA LEU A 242 -2.97 -0.81 5.31
C LEU A 242 -3.66 -0.76 3.94
N VAL A 243 -2.94 -0.44 2.90
CA VAL A 243 -3.48 -0.43 1.54
C VAL A 243 -3.65 -1.86 1.06
N HIS A 244 -4.87 -2.24 0.75
CA HIS A 244 -5.22 -3.60 0.34
C HIS A 244 -5.12 -3.75 -1.19
N ILE A 245 -4.10 -4.42 -1.67
CA ILE A 245 -3.79 -4.61 -3.09
C ILE A 245 -4.17 -6.03 -3.49
N LYS A 246 -5.30 -6.15 -4.18
CA LYS A 246 -5.82 -7.45 -4.61
C LYS A 246 -5.06 -8.00 -5.80
N ALA A 247 -4.93 -9.32 -5.85
CA ALA A 247 -4.50 -10.04 -7.04
C ALA A 247 -5.71 -10.48 -7.87
N PHE A 248 -5.59 -10.33 -9.19
CA PHE A 248 -6.58 -10.72 -10.18
C PHE A 248 -5.90 -11.55 -11.28
N PRO A 249 -5.61 -12.84 -11.02
CA PRO A 249 -4.91 -13.69 -11.98
C PRO A 249 -5.67 -13.77 -13.32
N GLY A 250 -4.95 -13.57 -14.43
CA GLY A 250 -5.51 -13.62 -15.78
C GLY A 250 -6.29 -12.38 -16.23
N VAL A 251 -6.42 -11.35 -15.38
CA VAL A 251 -7.05 -10.08 -15.76
C VAL A 251 -6.04 -9.16 -16.45
N PHE A 252 -4.88 -8.94 -15.83
CA PHE A 252 -3.83 -8.08 -16.39
C PHE A 252 -3.05 -8.78 -17.50
N LYS A 253 -2.76 -8.04 -18.56
CA LYS A 253 -2.05 -8.50 -19.78
C LYS A 253 -0.70 -7.79 -19.89
N PRO A 254 0.21 -8.31 -20.71
CA PRO A 254 1.44 -7.57 -21.03
C PRO A 254 1.13 -6.17 -21.57
N GLY A 255 1.72 -5.16 -20.95
CA GLY A 255 1.49 -3.74 -21.20
C GLY A 255 0.60 -3.06 -20.17
N ASP A 256 -0.18 -3.81 -19.38
CA ASP A 256 -0.97 -3.24 -18.31
C ASP A 256 -0.09 -2.87 -17.11
N LEU A 257 -0.45 -1.78 -16.45
CA LEU A 257 0.17 -1.40 -15.19
C LEU A 257 -0.33 -2.33 -14.09
N THR A 258 0.62 -2.84 -13.28
CA THR A 258 0.35 -3.60 -12.06
C THR A 258 1.18 -3.04 -10.91
N PHE A 259 0.85 -3.40 -9.67
CA PHE A 259 1.53 -2.84 -8.51
C PHE A 259 3.05 -3.06 -8.53
N TYR A 260 3.49 -4.25 -8.91
CA TYR A 260 4.91 -4.57 -9.06
C TYR A 260 5.42 -4.46 -10.51
N GLY A 261 4.66 -3.80 -11.39
CA GLY A 261 4.98 -3.68 -12.82
C GLY A 261 6.38 -3.16 -13.09
N ARG A 262 6.92 -2.29 -12.24
CA ARG A 262 8.31 -1.79 -12.35
C ARG A 262 9.38 -2.87 -12.21
N TYR A 263 9.08 -3.98 -11.54
CA TYR A 263 10.00 -5.11 -11.33
C TYR A 263 9.77 -6.26 -12.30
N VAL A 264 8.52 -6.49 -12.67
CA VAL A 264 8.15 -7.57 -13.61
C VAL A 264 8.04 -7.12 -15.06
N GLY A 265 8.40 -5.85 -15.37
CA GLY A 265 8.43 -5.31 -16.74
C GLY A 265 7.05 -5.12 -17.36
N MET A 266 6.03 -4.78 -16.58
CA MET A 266 4.63 -4.63 -17.03
C MET A 266 4.13 -5.88 -17.78
N SER A 267 4.52 -7.05 -17.31
CA SER A 267 4.09 -8.34 -17.90
C SER A 267 2.74 -8.82 -17.37
N GLY A 268 2.21 -8.18 -16.31
CA GLY A 268 1.05 -8.64 -15.55
C GLY A 268 1.33 -9.89 -14.69
N ALA A 269 2.60 -10.29 -14.57
CA ALA A 269 2.99 -11.52 -13.88
C ALA A 269 2.77 -11.50 -12.37
N ASP A 270 2.68 -10.32 -11.75
CA ASP A 270 2.35 -10.14 -10.34
C ASP A 270 0.83 -10.20 -10.06
N ALA A 271 0.01 -10.07 -11.11
CA ALA A 271 -1.46 -10.05 -11.05
C ALA A 271 -2.07 -9.02 -10.05
N ARG A 272 -1.28 -8.10 -9.48
CA ARG A 272 -1.73 -7.11 -8.49
C ARG A 272 -2.32 -5.89 -9.17
N GLN A 273 -3.47 -5.45 -8.67
CA GLN A 273 -4.09 -4.22 -9.16
C GLN A 273 -3.18 -3.00 -8.96
N PRO A 274 -3.16 -2.06 -9.90
CA PRO A 274 -2.42 -0.82 -9.73
C PRO A 274 -3.12 0.13 -8.76
N LEU A 275 -2.34 1.02 -8.16
CA LEU A 275 -2.85 2.09 -7.32
C LEU A 275 -3.23 3.33 -8.13
N PRO A 276 -4.12 4.20 -7.61
CA PRO A 276 -4.49 5.46 -8.23
C PRO A 276 -3.30 6.41 -8.41
N THR A 277 -3.51 7.45 -9.22
CA THR A 277 -2.51 8.48 -9.51
C THR A 277 -2.99 9.88 -9.19
N THR A 278 -4.30 10.04 -8.97
CA THR A 278 -4.95 11.35 -8.83
C THR A 278 -5.80 11.37 -7.57
N TRP A 279 -5.62 12.42 -6.77
CA TRP A 279 -6.14 12.48 -5.41
C TRP A 279 -6.81 13.81 -5.11
N ALA A 280 -7.82 13.77 -4.24
CA ALA A 280 -8.38 14.92 -3.56
C ALA A 280 -8.24 14.76 -2.05
N SER A 281 -7.86 15.84 -1.36
CA SER A 281 -7.85 15.87 0.10
C SER A 281 -8.19 17.25 0.62
N ARG A 282 -8.82 17.31 1.79
CA ARG A 282 -8.97 18.56 2.54
C ARG A 282 -7.70 18.86 3.30
N PHE A 283 -7.46 20.14 3.57
CA PHE A 283 -6.44 20.59 4.49
C PHE A 283 -7.00 21.69 5.41
N VAL A 284 -6.47 21.75 6.61
CA VAL A 284 -6.80 22.74 7.62
C VAL A 284 -5.53 23.13 8.37
N ASP A 285 -5.30 24.45 8.50
CA ASP A 285 -4.25 25.00 9.35
C ASP A 285 -4.84 26.17 10.12
N GLY A 286 -5.23 25.93 11.38
CA GLY A 286 -5.82 26.96 12.24
C GLY A 286 -6.94 26.44 13.14
N GLY A 287 -7.44 27.29 14.03
CA GLY A 287 -8.47 26.95 14.99
C GLY A 287 -8.09 25.77 15.88
N ALA A 288 -8.94 24.74 15.91
CA ALA A 288 -8.67 23.51 16.64
C ALA A 288 -7.52 22.67 16.03
N PHE A 289 -7.22 22.87 14.75
CA PHE A 289 -6.17 22.19 14.01
C PHE A 289 -4.93 23.07 13.76
N SER A 290 -4.50 23.82 14.81
CA SER A 290 -3.35 24.72 14.73
C SER A 290 -1.99 24.01 14.55
N GLY A 291 -1.96 22.67 14.56
CA GLY A 291 -0.83 21.86 14.14
C GLY A 291 -0.79 21.60 12.63
N GLY A 292 -1.80 22.09 11.91
CA GLY A 292 -1.91 22.00 10.44
C GLY A 292 -2.17 20.58 9.94
N THR A 293 -1.98 20.42 8.65
CA THR A 293 -2.20 19.17 7.91
C THR A 293 -0.89 18.63 7.38
N ASP A 294 -0.62 17.36 7.62
CA ASP A 294 0.44 16.62 6.94
C ASP A 294 -0.19 15.70 5.89
N LEU A 295 0.50 15.54 4.77
CA LEU A 295 0.23 14.50 3.78
C LEU A 295 1.27 13.41 3.94
N VAL A 296 0.81 12.17 4.05
CA VAL A 296 1.63 10.97 3.86
C VAL A 296 1.42 10.52 2.42
N VAL A 297 2.49 10.43 1.65
CA VAL A 297 2.43 10.10 0.23
C VAL A 297 3.44 9.01 -0.07
N TRP A 298 2.96 7.92 -0.63
CA TRP A 298 3.77 6.95 -1.32
C TRP A 298 3.57 7.14 -2.83
N GLN A 299 4.66 7.32 -3.57
CA GLN A 299 4.65 7.49 -5.02
C GLN A 299 5.71 6.58 -5.64
N ASP A 300 5.28 5.69 -6.54
CA ASP A 300 6.16 4.79 -7.27
C ASP A 300 7.17 5.58 -8.14
N ALA A 301 8.46 5.25 -8.04
CA ALA A 301 9.49 5.82 -8.90
C ALA A 301 9.35 5.41 -10.38
N GLY A 302 8.58 4.37 -10.68
CA GLY A 302 8.40 3.83 -12.02
C GLY A 302 9.59 2.99 -12.53
N HIS A 303 10.57 2.72 -11.68
CA HIS A 303 11.72 1.86 -11.97
C HIS A 303 12.31 1.30 -10.67
N ALA A 304 13.08 0.23 -10.78
CA ALA A 304 13.81 -0.31 -9.64
C ALA A 304 14.92 0.64 -9.20
N VAL A 305 15.03 0.87 -7.88
CA VAL A 305 16.07 1.70 -7.28
C VAL A 305 17.07 0.79 -6.55
N GLY A 306 18.34 0.98 -6.81
CA GLY A 306 19.43 0.33 -6.11
C GLY A 306 20.20 1.29 -5.20
N PRO A 307 21.20 0.80 -4.45
CA PRO A 307 22.10 1.63 -3.68
C PRO A 307 22.83 2.66 -4.56
N PHE A 308 23.09 3.84 -4.01
CA PHE A 308 23.66 4.98 -4.72
C PHE A 308 24.75 5.68 -3.90
N PRO A 309 25.60 6.53 -4.52
CA PRO A 309 26.62 7.31 -3.80
C PRO A 309 25.98 8.26 -2.78
N CYS A 310 26.45 8.23 -1.54
CA CYS A 310 25.94 9.10 -0.48
C CYS A 310 26.16 10.58 -0.82
N GLY A 311 25.19 11.42 -0.42
CA GLY A 311 25.19 12.85 -0.75
C GLY A 311 24.63 13.19 -2.13
N THR A 312 24.14 12.18 -2.89
CA THR A 312 23.44 12.37 -4.16
C THR A 312 22.01 11.82 -4.04
N LEU A 313 21.16 12.10 -5.01
CA LEU A 313 19.88 11.39 -5.18
C LEU A 313 20.04 10.33 -6.28
N PRO A 314 19.34 9.20 -6.17
CA PRO A 314 19.35 8.21 -7.23
C PRO A 314 18.67 8.75 -8.50
N PHE A 315 18.92 8.07 -9.63
CA PHE A 315 18.26 8.41 -10.89
C PHE A 315 16.74 8.48 -10.72
N GLY A 316 16.09 9.44 -11.38
CA GLY A 316 14.64 9.62 -11.37
C GLY A 316 14.10 10.43 -10.20
N PHE A 317 14.91 10.74 -9.20
CA PHE A 317 14.51 11.58 -8.06
C PHE A 317 15.01 13.03 -8.22
N PRO A 318 14.28 14.01 -7.63
CA PRO A 318 13.00 13.88 -6.90
C PRO A 318 11.83 13.54 -7.81
N LEU A 319 10.79 12.91 -7.23
CA LEU A 319 9.58 12.48 -7.92
C LEU A 319 8.64 13.66 -8.14
N ARG A 320 8.41 14.02 -9.42
CA ARG A 320 7.60 15.18 -9.75
C ARG A 320 6.12 14.91 -9.52
N ARG A 321 5.42 15.94 -9.06
CA ARG A 321 3.97 16.07 -9.17
C ARG A 321 3.64 16.56 -10.59
N ALA A 322 2.64 15.96 -11.23
CA ALA A 322 2.20 16.40 -12.55
C ALA A 322 1.42 17.72 -12.45
N ARG A 323 0.56 17.76 -11.44
CA ARG A 323 -0.30 18.91 -11.20
C ARG A 323 -0.67 19.01 -9.73
N GLU A 324 -0.75 20.25 -9.26
CA GLU A 324 -1.20 20.61 -7.92
C GLU A 324 -2.07 21.84 -8.01
N VAL A 325 -3.29 21.75 -7.49
CA VAL A 325 -4.24 22.87 -7.38
C VAL A 325 -4.84 22.87 -6.00
N THR A 326 -4.86 24.00 -5.33
CA THR A 326 -5.59 24.20 -4.09
C THR A 326 -6.79 25.10 -4.30
N PHE A 327 -7.86 24.85 -3.56
CA PHE A 327 -9.10 25.59 -3.62
C PHE A 327 -9.50 26.02 -2.21
N ASP A 328 -10.01 27.26 -2.08
CA ASP A 328 -10.66 27.71 -0.85
C ASP A 328 -12.16 27.36 -0.82
N GLU A 329 -12.91 27.86 0.17
CA GLU A 329 -14.35 27.62 0.29
C GLU A 329 -15.19 28.34 -0.78
N GLU A 330 -14.67 29.40 -1.39
CA GLU A 330 -15.33 30.12 -2.49
C GLU A 330 -14.93 29.59 -3.87
N GLU A 331 -14.37 28.35 -3.93
CA GLU A 331 -13.97 27.67 -5.18
C GLU A 331 -12.89 28.42 -5.98
N ARG A 332 -12.12 29.33 -5.33
CA ARG A 332 -11.04 30.04 -5.98
C ARG A 332 -9.81 29.14 -6.09
N PRO A 333 -9.35 28.82 -7.30
CA PRO A 333 -8.19 27.98 -7.48
C PRO A 333 -6.90 28.79 -7.24
N GLU A 334 -5.97 28.20 -6.52
CA GLU A 334 -4.57 28.58 -6.50
C GLU A 334 -3.78 27.54 -7.26
N PHE A 335 -3.14 27.98 -8.33
CA PHE A 335 -2.16 27.17 -9.04
C PHE A 335 -0.78 27.50 -8.49
N ILE A 336 -0.04 26.51 -8.08
CA ILE A 336 1.38 26.73 -7.78
C ILE A 336 2.08 26.93 -9.11
N PRO A 337 2.48 28.18 -9.47
CA PRO A 337 3.01 28.45 -10.78
C PRO A 337 4.38 27.74 -10.93
N SER A 338 4.48 26.89 -11.92
CA SER A 338 5.76 26.48 -12.49
C SER A 338 6.30 27.68 -13.30
N THR A 339 6.83 28.71 -12.63
CA THR A 339 7.45 29.85 -13.34
C THR A 339 8.74 29.44 -14.05
N PRO A 340 8.89 29.76 -15.34
CA PRO A 340 10.20 29.63 -16.01
C PRO A 340 11.22 30.63 -15.44
N PRO A 341 12.52 30.27 -15.27
CA PRO A 341 13.07 28.98 -15.64
C PRO A 341 12.63 27.92 -14.66
N PHE A 342 11.99 26.88 -15.18
CA PHE A 342 11.43 25.81 -14.41
C PHE A 342 12.39 25.32 -13.35
N ASP A 343 12.20 25.71 -12.09
CA ASP A 343 12.82 25.04 -10.98
C ASP A 343 12.23 23.62 -10.92
N ARG A 344 13.02 22.67 -11.39
CA ARG A 344 12.61 21.27 -11.50
C ARG A 344 12.36 20.62 -10.14
N THR A 345 12.64 21.35 -9.06
CA THR A 345 12.48 20.87 -7.67
C THR A 345 11.20 21.38 -7.02
N ALA A 346 10.62 22.49 -7.49
CA ALA A 346 9.33 22.97 -7.01
C ALA A 346 8.23 21.96 -7.38
N GLY A 347 7.48 21.49 -6.39
CA GLY A 347 6.41 20.54 -6.62
C GLY A 347 6.85 19.10 -6.83
N ALA A 348 7.94 18.65 -6.21
CA ALA A 348 8.42 17.27 -6.26
C ALA A 348 8.52 16.66 -4.84
N PHE A 349 8.29 15.37 -4.73
CA PHE A 349 8.58 14.62 -3.52
C PHE A 349 10.03 14.09 -3.57
N PRO A 350 10.82 14.27 -2.51
CA PRO A 350 12.22 13.87 -2.51
C PRO A 350 12.43 12.35 -2.52
N ALA A 351 11.42 11.57 -2.12
CA ALA A 351 11.47 10.12 -1.95
C ALA A 351 10.19 9.45 -2.48
N GLU A 352 10.10 8.12 -2.46
CA GLU A 352 8.85 7.38 -2.71
C GLU A 352 7.90 7.51 -1.53
N ALA A 353 8.40 7.30 -0.31
CA ALA A 353 7.62 7.43 0.91
C ALA A 353 7.94 8.76 1.61
N ASN A 354 6.94 9.63 1.72
CA ASN A 354 7.09 11.00 2.20
C ASN A 354 6.04 11.34 3.24
N LYS A 355 6.42 12.20 4.19
CA LYS A 355 5.50 12.95 5.04
C LYS A 355 5.82 14.43 4.89
N THR A 356 4.87 15.20 4.41
CA THR A 356 5.06 16.62 4.12
C THR A 356 3.96 17.47 4.73
N HIS A 357 4.32 18.66 5.21
CA HIS A 357 3.39 19.61 5.82
C HIS A 357 2.77 20.51 4.74
N VAL A 358 1.45 20.58 4.70
CA VAL A 358 0.70 21.52 3.84
C VAL A 358 0.86 22.93 4.41
N GLY A 359 1.21 23.89 3.55
CA GLY A 359 1.60 25.24 3.98
C GLY A 359 3.09 25.39 4.31
N GLY A 360 3.86 24.28 4.29
CA GLY A 360 5.32 24.32 4.43
C GLY A 360 6.05 24.67 3.13
N ALA A 361 7.38 24.83 3.22
CA ALA A 361 8.21 25.19 2.06
C ALA A 361 8.14 24.17 0.90
N ALA A 362 7.94 22.87 1.21
CA ALA A 362 7.81 21.81 0.20
C ALA A 362 6.41 21.71 -0.40
N PHE A 363 5.42 22.30 0.24
CA PHE A 363 4.01 22.28 -0.17
C PHE A 363 3.30 23.60 0.24
N PRO A 364 3.66 24.74 -0.39
CA PRO A 364 3.10 26.04 -0.04
C PRO A 364 1.62 26.11 -0.43
N VAL A 365 0.81 26.73 0.43
CA VAL A 365 -0.59 27.07 0.17
C VAL A 365 -0.89 28.46 0.72
N LEU A 366 -1.79 29.22 0.08
CA LEU A 366 -2.19 30.56 0.52
C LEU A 366 -3.34 30.54 1.52
N TYR A 367 -4.12 29.48 1.54
CA TYR A 367 -5.33 29.38 2.34
C TYR A 367 -5.09 28.63 3.65
N SER A 368 -5.80 29.02 4.71
CA SER A 368 -5.73 28.26 5.99
C SER A 368 -6.55 27.00 5.98
N PHE A 369 -7.48 26.85 5.06
CA PHE A 369 -8.26 25.62 4.85
C PHE A 369 -8.86 25.63 3.45
N GLY A 370 -9.17 24.42 2.99
CA GLY A 370 -9.69 24.19 1.66
C GLY A 370 -9.50 22.72 1.26
N TRP A 371 -9.40 22.49 -0.02
CA TRP A 371 -9.05 21.18 -0.54
C TRP A 371 -7.99 21.27 -1.63
N LEU A 372 -7.25 20.21 -1.81
CA LEU A 372 -6.18 20.10 -2.79
C LEU A 372 -6.50 19.00 -3.80
N PHE A 373 -6.14 19.26 -5.05
CA PHE A 373 -6.10 18.32 -6.14
C PHE A 373 -4.64 18.00 -6.44
N LEU A 374 -4.30 16.71 -6.45
CA LEU A 374 -2.95 16.24 -6.77
C LEU A 374 -3.00 15.19 -7.87
N GLU A 375 -2.23 15.42 -8.92
CA GLU A 375 -1.90 14.44 -9.94
C GLU A 375 -0.44 14.04 -9.80
N LEU A 376 -0.20 12.75 -9.51
CA LEU A 376 1.12 12.21 -9.20
C LEU A 376 1.73 11.38 -10.34
N ASN A 377 1.12 11.41 -11.52
CA ASN A 377 1.60 10.72 -12.71
C ASN A 377 2.06 11.72 -13.79
N PRO A 378 3.28 12.29 -13.66
CA PRO A 378 3.78 13.29 -14.61
C PRO A 378 3.88 12.70 -16.01
N SER A 379 3.42 13.43 -17.02
CA SER A 379 3.65 13.09 -18.42
C SER A 379 5.14 13.06 -18.73
N ASN A 380 5.56 12.15 -19.58
CA ASN A 380 6.94 12.12 -20.07
C ASN A 380 7.11 13.08 -21.27
N PRO A 381 7.68 14.28 -21.11
CA PRO A 381 7.84 15.22 -22.20
C PRO A 381 8.87 14.78 -23.26
N GLY A 382 9.59 13.68 -23.01
CA GLY A 382 10.64 13.16 -23.90
C GLY A 382 10.24 12.03 -24.85
N GLY A 383 8.97 11.59 -24.84
CA GLY A 383 8.44 10.59 -25.80
C GLY A 383 9.01 9.18 -25.67
N GLY A 384 9.74 8.84 -24.62
CA GLY A 384 10.19 7.47 -24.33
C GLY A 384 9.06 6.61 -23.72
N ALA A 385 9.28 5.29 -23.65
CA ALA A 385 8.38 4.38 -22.95
C ALA A 385 8.19 4.85 -21.50
N PHE A 386 6.96 5.16 -21.13
CA PHE A 386 6.61 5.71 -19.84
C PHE A 386 5.88 4.63 -19.03
N ILE A 387 6.40 4.33 -17.85
CA ILE A 387 5.68 3.51 -16.88
C ILE A 387 4.86 4.47 -16.02
N PRO A 388 3.52 4.39 -16.05
CA PRO A 388 2.68 5.21 -15.21
C PRO A 388 3.06 5.04 -13.74
N ARG A 389 3.13 6.15 -13.00
CA ARG A 389 3.47 6.11 -11.58
C ARG A 389 2.20 5.97 -10.77
N GLN A 390 2.21 4.99 -9.90
CA GLN A 390 1.16 4.73 -8.93
C GLN A 390 1.43 5.54 -7.66
N SER A 391 0.41 5.73 -6.85
CA SER A 391 0.56 6.43 -5.58
C SER A 391 -0.51 6.04 -4.57
N TRP A 392 -0.23 6.33 -3.31
CA TRP A 392 -1.20 6.32 -2.22
C TRP A 392 -1.05 7.58 -1.40
N MET A 393 -2.16 8.11 -0.88
CA MET A 393 -2.15 9.32 -0.10
C MET A 393 -3.06 9.22 1.12
N GLU A 394 -2.53 9.64 2.26
CA GLU A 394 -3.23 9.79 3.53
C GLU A 394 -3.06 11.21 4.03
N THR A 395 -4.00 11.67 4.83
CA THR A 395 -4.03 13.02 5.36
C THR A 395 -4.12 12.97 6.86
N ILE A 396 -3.26 13.73 7.54
CA ILE A 396 -3.21 13.81 8.99
C ILE A 396 -3.43 15.25 9.43
N MET A 397 -4.56 15.52 10.09
CA MET A 397 -4.86 16.83 10.69
C MET A 397 -4.51 16.84 12.16
N LYS A 398 -3.76 17.85 12.61
CA LYS A 398 -3.16 17.90 13.95
C LYS A 398 -3.70 19.08 14.75
N ALA A 399 -4.26 18.79 15.91
CA ALA A 399 -4.52 19.80 16.95
C ALA A 399 -3.32 19.83 17.90
N GLN A 400 -2.42 20.74 17.66
CA GLN A 400 -1.11 20.87 18.28
C GLN A 400 -1.02 20.38 19.74
N GLY A 401 -0.44 19.17 19.95
CA GLY A 401 -0.25 18.57 21.27
C GLY A 401 -1.53 18.08 22.01
N ARG A 402 -2.67 17.99 21.32
CA ARG A 402 -3.95 17.57 21.90
C ARG A 402 -4.49 16.27 21.29
N PHE A 403 -4.66 16.25 19.99
CA PHE A 403 -5.16 15.08 19.22
C PHE A 403 -4.75 15.21 17.76
N SER A 404 -4.91 14.15 17.03
CA SER A 404 -4.80 14.09 15.57
C SER A 404 -5.97 13.29 15.01
N ALA A 405 -6.21 13.45 13.71
CA ALA A 405 -7.15 12.64 12.96
C ALA A 405 -6.53 12.34 11.61
N GLY A 406 -6.36 11.06 11.31
CA GLY A 406 -5.95 10.56 10.01
C GLY A 406 -7.13 10.06 9.20
N PHE A 407 -6.99 10.10 7.90
CA PHE A 407 -7.93 9.51 6.96
C PHE A 407 -7.28 9.37 5.57
N SER A 408 -7.67 8.35 4.84
CA SER A 408 -7.25 8.19 3.46
C SER A 408 -7.78 9.34 2.60
N ALA A 409 -6.94 9.87 1.72
CA ALA A 409 -7.38 10.82 0.71
C ALA A 409 -8.32 10.13 -0.30
N THR A 410 -9.13 10.91 -1.00
CA THR A 410 -10.08 10.39 -1.96
C THR A 410 -9.42 10.20 -3.32
N PRO A 411 -9.34 8.98 -3.88
CA PRO A 411 -8.89 8.78 -5.24
C PRO A 411 -9.94 9.32 -6.22
N LEU A 412 -9.51 10.13 -7.19
CA LEU A 412 -10.39 10.71 -8.20
C LEU A 412 -10.53 9.83 -9.46
N ALA A 413 -9.65 8.84 -9.60
CA ALA A 413 -9.71 7.83 -10.66
C ALA A 413 -9.21 6.50 -10.12
N GLY A 414 -9.72 5.37 -10.64
CA GLY A 414 -9.17 4.05 -10.37
C GLY A 414 -7.78 3.88 -11.00
N GLY A 415 -6.97 2.95 -10.48
CA GLY A 415 -5.59 2.70 -10.96
C GLY A 415 -5.47 2.33 -12.43
N CYS A 416 -6.53 1.80 -13.05
CA CYS A 416 -6.55 1.43 -14.48
C CYS A 416 -7.23 2.46 -15.37
N GLN A 417 -7.76 3.55 -14.82
CA GLN A 417 -8.49 4.53 -15.63
C GLN A 417 -7.54 5.63 -16.14
N PRO A 418 -7.72 6.10 -17.37
CA PRO A 418 -7.04 7.31 -17.82
C PRO A 418 -7.47 8.48 -16.94
N ILE A 419 -6.55 9.41 -16.70
CA ILE A 419 -6.79 10.64 -15.95
C ILE A 419 -8.02 11.35 -16.56
N PRO A 420 -9.01 11.75 -15.75
CA PRO A 420 -10.15 12.51 -16.25
C PRO A 420 -9.66 13.74 -17.02
N ARG A 421 -10.14 13.94 -18.24
CA ARG A 421 -9.87 15.16 -18.98
C ARG A 421 -10.50 16.33 -18.23
N GLU A 422 -9.81 17.46 -18.21
CA GLU A 422 -10.35 18.67 -17.60
C GLU A 422 -11.72 19.02 -18.16
N PRO A 423 -12.64 19.51 -17.34
CA PRO A 423 -13.80 20.23 -17.84
C PRO A 423 -13.28 21.49 -18.56
N GLY A 424 -13.31 21.53 -19.89
CA GLY A 424 -12.96 22.71 -20.68
C GLY A 424 -11.74 22.60 -21.61
N GLN A 425 -11.17 21.43 -21.84
CA GLN A 425 -10.26 21.17 -22.97
C GLN A 425 -10.98 20.49 -24.13
#